data_2e36057cb8a08c712de9afde742a55d9
#
_entry.id   2e36057cb8a08c712de9afde742a55d9
#
_cell.length_a   1.000
_cell.length_b   1.000
_cell.length_c   1.000
_cell.angle_alpha   90.00
_cell.angle_beta   90.00
_cell.angle_gamma   90.00
#
_symmetry.space_group_name_H-M   'P 1'
#
loop_
_entity.id
_entity.type
_entity.pdbx_description
1 polymer ?
#
loop_
_entity_poly.entity_id
_entity_poly.type
_entity_poly.pdbx_seq_one_letter_code
_entity_poly.pdbx_strand_id
1 'polypeptide(L)'
;MNKQWWKEAVAYQVYPRSFNDSNHDGIGDLPGMIDKLDYLKDLGIDVIWLSPMFKSPKDDNGYDISDYQEIMDEFGTMEDFDCLLKGVHDRGMKLILDLVVNHTSDEHPWFIESKSSKDNPKRDWYFWQDPKPDGSEPNNWESIFNGSTWEYDANTEQYYFHLFSKKQPDLNWGNPEVRDAVFEMMNWWFDKGIDGFRVDAITHIKKTFEAGDLPVPEGKTYAPAFDVDMNQPGIQTWLQEMKDRSLSKYDIMTVGEANGVSPDDADDWVGEENGKFNMIFQFEHLGLWNSGDSHFDVNSYKSVLNRWQKQLENKGWNALFIENHDQPRRVSTWGDDDKYWYESATSHAAVYFLQQGTPFIYQGQEIGMTNYPFESIETFNDVAVKNDYQIVKAQGGDVDALLAKYKDENRDNSRTPMQWDDTLNGGFTNGEPWFPVNPNYKTINVAQQLEDEHSVLQFYKDLIQLRKSNDVYVYGQFDLVDAENSQVFAYTRTLNEKQVLIVGNLTNHEAELTVPFDLSHGEVKLFNYDAKVNLKQLRPYEACVIELN
;
A
#
# COMPACT_ATOMS: atom_id res chain seq x y z
N MET A 1 6.33 -21.92 14.66
CA MET A 1 5.39 -20.85 14.21
C MET A 1 3.99 -21.44 14.13
N ASN A 2 2.98 -20.82 14.76
CA ASN A 2 1.61 -21.33 14.71
C ASN A 2 0.97 -21.05 13.35
N LYS A 3 0.24 -22.05 12.81
CA LYS A 3 -0.57 -21.84 11.60
C LYS A 3 -1.72 -20.90 11.90
N GLN A 4 -1.91 -19.93 11.01
CA GLN A 4 -2.97 -18.92 11.08
C GLN A 4 -3.51 -18.70 9.67
N TRP A 5 -4.81 -18.53 9.53
CA TRP A 5 -5.44 -18.35 8.22
C TRP A 5 -4.86 -17.14 7.45
N TRP A 6 -4.56 -16.04 8.14
CA TRP A 6 -3.99 -14.83 7.53
C TRP A 6 -2.51 -15.00 7.13
N LYS A 7 -1.75 -15.96 7.71
CA LYS A 7 -0.40 -16.31 7.25
C LYS A 7 -0.43 -17.08 5.92
N GLU A 8 -1.44 -17.91 5.73
CA GLU A 8 -1.61 -18.76 4.54
C GLU A 8 -2.28 -18.01 3.39
N ALA A 9 -2.97 -16.92 3.67
CA ALA A 9 -3.74 -16.12 2.73
C ALA A 9 -2.89 -15.43 1.66
N VAL A 10 -3.54 -15.13 0.54
CA VAL A 10 -3.11 -14.17 -0.48
C VAL A 10 -4.12 -13.03 -0.48
N ALA A 11 -3.64 -11.81 -0.28
CA ALA A 11 -4.47 -10.62 -0.23
C ALA A 11 -4.43 -9.85 -1.55
N TYR A 12 -5.54 -9.20 -1.89
CA TYR A 12 -5.67 -8.35 -3.06
C TYR A 12 -6.27 -7.00 -2.66
N GLN A 13 -5.59 -5.91 -2.99
CA GLN A 13 -6.08 -4.57 -2.74
C GLN A 13 -6.95 -4.09 -3.88
N VAL A 14 -8.17 -3.69 -3.56
CA VAL A 14 -9.10 -3.00 -4.47
C VAL A 14 -9.14 -1.52 -4.13
N TYR A 15 -8.88 -0.68 -5.15
CA TYR A 15 -9.15 0.75 -5.14
C TYR A 15 -10.52 0.97 -5.78
N PRO A 16 -11.60 1.13 -5.00
CA PRO A 16 -12.98 0.94 -5.50
C PRO A 16 -13.31 1.86 -6.66
N ARG A 17 -12.88 3.11 -6.59
CA ARG A 17 -13.17 4.15 -7.59
C ARG A 17 -12.70 3.81 -9.00
N SER A 18 -11.67 2.97 -9.11
CA SER A 18 -11.03 2.56 -10.38
C SER A 18 -11.16 1.07 -10.68
N PHE A 19 -12.00 0.32 -9.97
CA PHE A 19 -12.05 -1.13 -10.15
C PHE A 19 -13.06 -1.56 -11.22
N ASN A 20 -14.36 -1.28 -11.04
CA ASN A 20 -15.40 -1.57 -12.03
C ASN A 20 -16.65 -0.70 -11.76
N ASP A 21 -17.16 -0.06 -12.80
CA ASP A 21 -18.32 0.82 -12.75
C ASP A 21 -19.55 0.09 -13.27
N SER A 22 -20.55 -0.15 -12.40
CA SER A 22 -21.77 -0.88 -12.74
C SER A 22 -22.89 0.02 -13.28
N ASN A 23 -22.89 1.29 -12.90
CA ASN A 23 -23.98 2.23 -13.21
C ASN A 23 -23.67 3.18 -14.37
N HIS A 24 -22.41 3.14 -14.87
CA HIS A 24 -21.92 3.92 -16.02
C HIS A 24 -21.82 5.44 -15.77
N ASP A 25 -21.59 5.84 -14.52
CA ASP A 25 -21.32 7.24 -14.17
C ASP A 25 -19.83 7.63 -14.27
N GLY A 26 -18.99 6.66 -14.60
CA GLY A 26 -17.53 6.82 -14.75
C GLY A 26 -16.74 6.51 -13.49
N ILE A 27 -17.39 6.11 -12.41
CA ILE A 27 -16.78 5.85 -11.11
C ILE A 27 -17.05 4.39 -10.73
N GLY A 28 -16.02 3.67 -10.32
CA GLY A 28 -16.19 2.30 -9.80
C GLY A 28 -17.01 2.29 -8.52
N ASP A 29 -17.79 1.23 -8.32
CA ASP A 29 -18.75 1.13 -7.23
C ASP A 29 -18.79 -0.28 -6.59
N LEU A 30 -19.49 -0.43 -5.46
CA LEU A 30 -19.61 -1.70 -4.75
C LEU A 30 -20.36 -2.77 -5.56
N PRO A 31 -21.47 -2.46 -6.26
CA PRO A 31 -22.09 -3.43 -7.16
C PRO A 31 -21.14 -3.89 -8.27
N GLY A 32 -20.38 -2.97 -8.88
CA GLY A 32 -19.35 -3.31 -9.86
C GLY A 32 -18.25 -4.21 -9.30
N MET A 33 -17.88 -4.01 -8.05
CA MET A 33 -16.96 -4.90 -7.36
C MET A 33 -17.55 -6.30 -7.15
N ILE A 34 -18.84 -6.39 -6.80
CA ILE A 34 -19.55 -7.68 -6.67
C ILE A 34 -19.49 -8.48 -7.97
N ASP A 35 -19.64 -7.83 -9.12
CA ASP A 35 -19.58 -8.46 -10.44
C ASP A 35 -18.21 -9.10 -10.74
N LYS A 36 -17.16 -8.67 -10.05
CA LYS A 36 -15.77 -9.15 -10.24
C LYS A 36 -15.30 -10.13 -9.16
N LEU A 37 -16.14 -10.50 -8.20
CA LEU A 37 -15.74 -11.43 -7.12
C LEU A 37 -15.34 -12.82 -7.63
N ASP A 38 -15.96 -13.32 -8.68
CA ASP A 38 -15.60 -14.61 -9.28
C ASP A 38 -14.20 -14.54 -9.92
N TYR A 39 -13.86 -13.43 -10.58
CA TYR A 39 -12.50 -13.20 -11.09
C TYR A 39 -11.45 -13.26 -9.97
N LEU A 40 -11.69 -12.58 -8.85
CA LEU A 40 -10.77 -12.59 -7.69
C LEU A 40 -10.66 -13.99 -7.08
N LYS A 41 -11.76 -14.72 -7.00
CA LYS A 41 -11.75 -16.11 -6.52
C LYS A 41 -10.97 -17.03 -7.46
N ASP A 42 -11.16 -16.90 -8.77
CA ASP A 42 -10.49 -17.71 -9.79
C ASP A 42 -8.99 -17.36 -9.89
N LEU A 43 -8.60 -16.13 -9.59
CA LEU A 43 -7.19 -15.75 -9.41
C LEU A 43 -6.54 -16.47 -8.23
N GLY A 44 -7.35 -16.85 -7.24
CA GLY A 44 -6.89 -17.56 -6.04
C GLY A 44 -6.77 -16.66 -4.80
N ILE A 45 -7.45 -15.52 -4.79
CA ILE A 45 -7.44 -14.57 -3.66
C ILE A 45 -8.22 -15.14 -2.47
N ASP A 46 -7.69 -14.90 -1.26
CA ASP A 46 -8.31 -15.27 0.00
C ASP A 46 -8.83 -14.07 0.79
N VAL A 47 -8.17 -12.91 0.66
CA VAL A 47 -8.53 -11.68 1.37
C VAL A 47 -8.60 -10.52 0.41
N ILE A 48 -9.67 -9.75 0.48
CA ILE A 48 -9.80 -8.48 -0.24
C ILE A 48 -9.56 -7.36 0.78
N TRP A 49 -8.59 -6.49 0.49
CA TRP A 49 -8.42 -5.22 1.16
C TRP A 49 -9.08 -4.14 0.31
N LEU A 50 -10.14 -3.54 0.85
CA LEU A 50 -10.87 -2.45 0.22
C LEU A 50 -10.34 -1.10 0.73
N SER A 51 -9.76 -0.30 -0.16
CA SER A 51 -9.39 1.09 0.13
C SER A 51 -10.63 1.91 0.53
N PRO A 52 -10.49 3.11 1.16
CA PRO A 52 -11.61 3.77 1.81
C PRO A 52 -12.85 3.93 0.92
N MET A 53 -13.98 3.46 1.42
CA MET A 53 -15.28 3.55 0.78
C MET A 53 -16.28 4.42 1.58
N PHE A 54 -15.82 4.96 2.71
CA PHE A 54 -16.63 5.73 3.64
C PHE A 54 -16.96 7.11 3.07
N LYS A 55 -17.98 7.74 3.62
CA LYS A 55 -18.39 9.09 3.21
C LYS A 55 -17.24 10.07 3.37
N SER A 56 -16.96 10.82 2.29
CA SER A 56 -15.80 11.71 2.18
C SER A 56 -16.09 12.83 1.18
N PRO A 57 -15.63 14.07 1.41
CA PRO A 57 -15.62 15.11 0.40
C PRO A 57 -14.57 14.90 -0.70
N LYS A 58 -13.67 13.90 -0.57
CA LYS A 58 -12.69 13.46 -1.58
C LYS A 58 -11.56 14.44 -1.88
N ASP A 59 -11.12 15.19 -0.89
CA ASP A 59 -9.92 16.02 -1.02
C ASP A 59 -8.68 15.14 -1.25
N ASP A 60 -8.60 14.01 -0.54
CA ASP A 60 -7.56 12.98 -0.71
C ASP A 60 -8.18 11.62 -1.08
N ASN A 61 -9.07 11.63 -2.10
CA ASN A 61 -9.65 10.43 -2.70
C ASN A 61 -10.25 9.40 -1.72
N GLY A 62 -10.86 9.86 -0.63
CA GLY A 62 -11.53 9.01 0.36
C GLY A 62 -10.77 8.86 1.68
N TYR A 63 -9.50 9.26 1.76
CA TYR A 63 -8.73 9.26 3.01
C TYR A 63 -9.08 10.46 3.93
N ASP A 64 -9.92 11.36 3.49
CA ASP A 64 -10.55 12.44 4.25
C ASP A 64 -11.98 12.05 4.64
N ILE A 65 -12.14 11.21 5.69
CA ILE A 65 -13.41 10.59 6.06
C ILE A 65 -14.29 11.59 6.85
N SER A 66 -15.53 11.81 6.37
CA SER A 66 -16.53 12.64 7.04
C SER A 66 -17.56 11.83 7.84
N ASP A 67 -17.74 10.54 7.56
CA ASP A 67 -18.54 9.62 8.36
C ASP A 67 -18.01 8.18 8.18
N TYR A 68 -17.57 7.58 9.28
CA TYR A 68 -16.99 6.21 9.29
C TYR A 68 -18.03 5.09 9.14
N GLN A 69 -19.30 5.38 9.32
CA GLN A 69 -20.38 4.38 9.36
C GLN A 69 -21.37 4.54 8.21
N GLU A 70 -21.06 5.42 7.24
CA GLU A 70 -21.81 5.62 6.01
C GLU A 70 -20.94 5.32 4.79
N ILE A 71 -21.54 4.74 3.75
CA ILE A 71 -20.89 4.53 2.45
C ILE A 71 -20.93 5.82 1.65
N MET A 72 -19.88 6.10 0.88
CA MET A 72 -19.86 7.23 -0.06
C MET A 72 -20.94 7.03 -1.13
N ASP A 73 -21.77 8.05 -1.36
CA ASP A 73 -22.95 7.95 -2.26
C ASP A 73 -22.59 7.44 -3.66
N GLU A 74 -21.42 7.77 -4.19
CA GLU A 74 -20.95 7.32 -5.50
C GLU A 74 -20.55 5.83 -5.53
N PHE A 75 -20.28 5.22 -4.39
CA PHE A 75 -19.94 3.79 -4.31
C PHE A 75 -21.16 2.90 -4.03
N GLY A 76 -22.28 3.49 -3.64
CA GLY A 76 -23.51 2.77 -3.33
C GLY A 76 -24.01 3.02 -1.92
N THR A 77 -24.67 2.02 -1.35
CA THR A 77 -25.36 2.08 -0.06
C THR A 77 -24.78 1.09 0.94
N MET A 78 -25.20 1.19 2.20
CA MET A 78 -24.88 0.17 3.22
C MET A 78 -25.46 -1.20 2.85
N GLU A 79 -26.60 -1.26 2.11
CA GLU A 79 -27.16 -2.53 1.61
C GLU A 79 -26.25 -3.15 0.54
N ASP A 80 -25.66 -2.33 -0.35
CA ASP A 80 -24.66 -2.79 -1.32
C ASP A 80 -23.41 -3.33 -0.64
N PHE A 81 -22.97 -2.68 0.45
CA PHE A 81 -21.88 -3.19 1.26
C PHE A 81 -22.22 -4.54 1.92
N ASP A 82 -23.42 -4.70 2.46
CA ASP A 82 -23.87 -5.96 3.04
C ASP A 82 -23.93 -7.08 1.99
N CYS A 83 -24.33 -6.75 0.76
CA CYS A 83 -24.31 -7.65 -0.39
C CYS A 83 -22.86 -8.02 -0.78
N LEU A 84 -21.94 -7.06 -0.79
CA LEU A 84 -20.53 -7.30 -1.07
C LEU A 84 -19.90 -8.23 -0.01
N LEU A 85 -20.07 -7.92 1.27
CA LEU A 85 -19.55 -8.72 2.38
C LEU A 85 -20.06 -10.16 2.31
N LYS A 86 -21.37 -10.31 2.09
CA LYS A 86 -21.98 -11.63 1.89
C LYS A 86 -21.40 -12.34 0.67
N GLY A 87 -21.27 -11.66 -0.46
CA GLY A 87 -20.72 -12.22 -1.71
C GLY A 87 -19.28 -12.70 -1.56
N VAL A 88 -18.47 -11.97 -0.80
CA VAL A 88 -17.08 -12.34 -0.44
C VAL A 88 -17.09 -13.62 0.42
N HIS A 89 -17.89 -13.65 1.49
CA HIS A 89 -17.97 -14.78 2.39
C HIS A 89 -18.55 -16.04 1.72
N ASP A 90 -19.57 -15.90 0.86
CA ASP A 90 -20.16 -17.03 0.11
C ASP A 90 -19.12 -17.75 -0.77
N ARG A 91 -18.05 -17.06 -1.18
CA ARG A 91 -16.93 -17.60 -1.95
C ARG A 91 -15.77 -18.11 -1.08
N GLY A 92 -15.93 -18.08 0.25
CA GLY A 92 -14.89 -18.45 1.21
C GLY A 92 -13.70 -17.49 1.20
N MET A 93 -13.89 -16.26 0.76
CA MET A 93 -12.94 -15.15 0.89
C MET A 93 -13.27 -14.31 2.13
N LYS A 94 -12.38 -13.39 2.46
CA LYS A 94 -12.48 -12.46 3.58
C LYS A 94 -12.36 -11.02 3.11
N LEU A 95 -12.96 -10.08 3.86
CA LEU A 95 -12.95 -8.66 3.55
C LEU A 95 -12.35 -7.86 4.71
N ILE A 96 -11.26 -7.15 4.45
CA ILE A 96 -10.72 -6.16 5.37
C ILE A 96 -10.90 -4.76 4.81
N LEU A 97 -11.16 -3.81 5.69
CA LEU A 97 -11.38 -2.40 5.34
C LEU A 97 -10.16 -1.55 5.65
N ASP A 98 -10.12 -0.35 5.09
CA ASP A 98 -9.10 0.65 5.39
C ASP A 98 -9.55 1.53 6.55
N LEU A 99 -8.81 1.54 7.65
CA LEU A 99 -9.09 2.30 8.85
C LEU A 99 -8.22 3.55 8.91
N VAL A 100 -8.78 4.71 8.64
CA VAL A 100 -8.09 6.00 8.65
C VAL A 100 -8.41 6.72 9.96
N VAL A 101 -7.50 6.69 10.93
CA VAL A 101 -7.75 7.20 12.28
C VAL A 101 -6.64 8.13 12.80
N ASN A 102 -5.65 8.48 11.98
CA ASN A 102 -4.74 9.56 12.30
C ASN A 102 -5.46 10.92 12.23
N HIS A 103 -6.38 11.08 11.31
CA HIS A 103 -7.12 12.31 11.01
C HIS A 103 -8.54 12.00 10.57
N THR A 104 -9.38 13.03 10.47
CA THR A 104 -10.69 12.99 9.82
C THR A 104 -10.76 14.02 8.71
N SER A 105 -11.84 14.04 7.92
CA SER A 105 -12.17 15.20 7.11
C SER A 105 -12.45 16.42 8.01
N ASP A 106 -12.19 17.62 7.50
CA ASP A 106 -12.66 18.88 8.11
C ASP A 106 -14.19 19.04 8.07
N GLU A 107 -14.88 18.17 7.32
CA GLU A 107 -16.35 18.06 7.26
C GLU A 107 -16.91 16.99 8.22
N HIS A 108 -16.05 16.28 8.98
CA HIS A 108 -16.49 15.32 9.98
C HIS A 108 -17.21 16.05 11.15
N PRO A 109 -18.35 15.54 11.66
CA PRO A 109 -19.08 16.18 12.77
C PRO A 109 -18.21 16.49 13.99
N TRP A 110 -17.24 15.63 14.30
CA TRP A 110 -16.32 15.89 15.42
C TRP A 110 -15.48 17.15 15.22
N PHE A 111 -14.98 17.39 13.99
CA PHE A 111 -14.19 18.56 13.69
C PHE A 111 -15.06 19.82 13.59
N ILE A 112 -16.24 19.73 13.01
CA ILE A 112 -17.22 20.83 12.95
C ILE A 112 -17.55 21.32 14.37
N GLU A 113 -17.81 20.40 15.31
CA GLU A 113 -18.01 20.75 16.73
C GLU A 113 -16.75 21.36 17.34
N SER A 114 -15.58 20.70 17.18
CA SER A 114 -14.29 21.18 17.71
C SER A 114 -13.96 22.61 17.25
N LYS A 115 -14.22 22.92 15.99
CA LYS A 115 -13.98 24.23 15.36
C LYS A 115 -14.97 25.30 15.80
N SER A 116 -16.14 24.93 16.31
CA SER A 116 -17.25 25.86 16.58
C SER A 116 -16.93 26.90 17.66
N SER A 117 -16.16 26.53 18.68
CA SER A 117 -15.67 27.45 19.71
C SER A 117 -14.52 26.85 20.52
N LYS A 118 -13.73 27.72 21.19
CA LYS A 118 -12.65 27.30 22.10
C LYS A 118 -13.16 26.50 23.32
N ASP A 119 -14.43 26.70 23.71
CA ASP A 119 -15.05 26.06 24.87
C ASP A 119 -15.89 24.82 24.49
N ASN A 120 -15.90 24.40 23.22
CA ASN A 120 -16.63 23.20 22.81
C ASN A 120 -16.04 21.95 23.48
N PRO A 121 -16.85 21.00 24.00
CA PRO A 121 -16.37 19.77 24.61
C PRO A 121 -15.43 18.92 23.71
N LYS A 122 -15.58 19.02 22.40
CA LYS A 122 -14.70 18.34 21.44
C LYS A 122 -13.50 19.19 21.00
N ARG A 123 -13.26 20.38 21.62
CA ARG A 123 -12.14 21.23 21.21
C ARG A 123 -10.83 20.46 21.15
N ASP A 124 -10.54 19.72 22.19
CA ASP A 124 -9.32 18.92 22.37
C ASP A 124 -9.36 17.52 21.72
N TRP A 125 -10.35 17.23 20.88
CA TRP A 125 -10.34 16.06 20.02
C TRP A 125 -9.36 16.20 18.85
N TYR A 126 -8.96 17.45 18.56
CA TYR A 126 -7.96 17.82 17.56
C TYR A 126 -6.92 18.72 18.19
N PHE A 127 -5.80 18.94 17.49
CA PHE A 127 -4.74 19.80 18.00
C PHE A 127 -4.98 21.26 17.59
N TRP A 128 -5.10 22.14 18.57
CA TRP A 128 -5.28 23.58 18.39
C TRP A 128 -4.20 24.33 19.17
N GLN A 129 -3.60 25.35 18.55
CA GLN A 129 -2.60 26.20 19.21
C GLN A 129 -2.82 27.67 18.85
N ASP A 130 -2.44 28.56 19.78
CA ASP A 130 -2.43 29.99 19.53
C ASP A 130 -1.30 30.34 18.56
N PRO A 131 -1.48 31.43 17.74
CA PRO A 131 -0.39 31.98 16.94
C PRO A 131 0.81 32.35 17.82
N LYS A 132 2.02 32.35 17.22
CA LYS A 132 3.17 33.02 17.83
C LYS A 132 2.88 34.51 18.03
N PRO A 133 3.67 35.24 18.86
CA PRO A 133 3.43 36.68 19.13
C PRO A 133 3.42 37.58 17.88
N ASP A 134 4.06 37.13 16.79
CA ASP A 134 4.06 37.82 15.48
C ASP A 134 2.91 37.39 14.56
N GLY A 135 2.05 36.49 15.02
CA GLY A 135 0.90 35.97 14.27
C GLY A 135 1.22 34.75 13.38
N SER A 136 2.47 34.29 13.35
CA SER A 136 2.86 33.13 12.56
C SER A 136 2.41 31.80 13.17
N GLU A 137 2.60 30.71 12.39
CA GLU A 137 2.25 29.34 12.79
C GLU A 137 2.97 28.91 14.09
N PRO A 138 2.37 28.00 14.87
CA PRO A 138 2.95 27.48 16.12
C PRO A 138 4.34 26.87 16.00
N ASN A 139 4.62 26.22 14.88
CA ASN A 139 5.95 25.74 14.50
C ASN A 139 6.10 25.72 12.97
N ASN A 140 7.28 25.32 12.48
CA ASN A 140 7.63 25.35 11.07
C ASN A 140 7.62 23.98 10.38
N TRP A 141 6.79 23.04 10.83
CA TRP A 141 6.76 21.69 10.30
C TRP A 141 6.14 21.63 8.91
N GLU A 142 6.70 20.76 8.05
CA GLU A 142 6.23 20.52 6.68
C GLU A 142 5.16 19.43 6.66
N SER A 143 4.03 19.71 6.00
CA SER A 143 3.01 18.71 5.68
C SER A 143 3.55 17.64 4.70
N ILE A 144 3.06 16.41 4.81
CA ILE A 144 3.38 15.33 3.83
C ILE A 144 2.95 15.73 2.40
N PHE A 145 1.91 16.56 2.27
CA PHE A 145 1.46 17.11 0.98
C PHE A 145 2.02 18.50 0.69
N ASN A 146 3.20 18.81 1.24
CA ASN A 146 3.90 20.07 1.12
C ASN A 146 3.20 21.27 1.78
N GLY A 147 3.96 22.29 2.12
CA GLY A 147 3.46 23.47 2.83
C GLY A 147 3.42 23.29 4.35
N SER A 148 2.70 24.18 5.04
CA SER A 148 2.57 24.16 6.50
C SER A 148 1.72 22.99 7.00
N THR A 149 2.02 22.49 8.20
CA THR A 149 1.14 21.58 8.95
C THR A 149 0.05 22.30 9.76
N TRP A 150 -0.03 23.62 9.64
CA TRP A 150 -0.96 24.44 10.41
C TRP A 150 -1.85 25.30 9.52
N GLU A 151 -3.16 25.28 9.77
CA GLU A 151 -4.14 26.13 9.10
C GLU A 151 -4.85 27.04 10.11
N TYR A 152 -4.93 28.35 9.79
CA TYR A 152 -5.52 29.35 10.69
C TYR A 152 -7.04 29.38 10.61
N ASP A 153 -7.69 29.27 11.77
CA ASP A 153 -9.13 29.49 11.89
C ASP A 153 -9.44 30.87 12.43
N ALA A 154 -9.97 31.74 11.55
CA ALA A 154 -10.29 33.12 11.88
C ALA A 154 -11.44 33.27 12.92
N ASN A 155 -12.31 32.25 13.09
CA ASN A 155 -13.42 32.31 14.03
C ASN A 155 -12.95 32.13 15.47
N THR A 156 -11.95 31.29 15.68
CA THR A 156 -11.39 31.01 17.01
C THR A 156 -10.02 31.63 17.23
N GLU A 157 -9.45 32.27 16.19
CA GLU A 157 -8.14 32.92 16.23
C GLU A 157 -7.03 31.95 16.70
N GLN A 158 -7.12 30.69 16.29
CA GLN A 158 -6.13 29.65 16.54
C GLN A 158 -5.79 28.90 15.26
N TYR A 159 -4.67 28.17 15.27
CA TYR A 159 -4.30 27.21 14.23
C TYR A 159 -4.70 25.80 14.65
N TYR A 160 -5.20 24.99 13.70
CA TYR A 160 -5.31 23.55 13.87
C TYR A 160 -4.20 22.83 13.09
N PHE A 161 -3.81 21.68 13.63
CA PHE A 161 -2.76 20.85 13.05
C PHE A 161 -3.32 19.86 12.02
N HIS A 162 -2.62 19.70 10.92
CA HIS A 162 -2.87 18.69 9.90
C HIS A 162 -1.54 18.19 9.33
N LEU A 163 -1.25 16.91 9.46
CA LEU A 163 -0.02 16.34 8.90
C LEU A 163 -0.11 16.16 7.37
N PHE A 164 -1.32 15.86 6.87
CA PHE A 164 -1.63 15.70 5.45
C PHE A 164 -2.26 16.97 4.86
N SER A 165 -3.37 16.86 4.16
CA SER A 165 -4.08 18.05 3.66
C SER A 165 -4.65 18.90 4.80
N LYS A 166 -4.76 20.22 4.59
CA LYS A 166 -5.49 21.10 5.50
C LYS A 166 -6.97 20.71 5.69
N LYS A 167 -7.50 19.86 4.81
CA LYS A 167 -8.84 19.27 4.94
C LYS A 167 -8.83 17.95 5.72
N GLN A 168 -7.69 17.56 6.27
CA GLN A 168 -7.48 16.34 7.06
C GLN A 168 -6.91 16.68 8.45
N PRO A 169 -7.68 17.37 9.34
CA PRO A 169 -7.23 17.71 10.69
C PRO A 169 -6.93 16.45 11.51
N ASP A 170 -5.80 16.46 12.20
CA ASP A 170 -5.29 15.32 12.97
C ASP A 170 -6.03 15.15 14.30
N LEU A 171 -6.43 13.91 14.58
CA LEU A 171 -7.07 13.52 15.85
C LEU A 171 -6.05 13.51 17.00
N ASN A 172 -6.47 14.05 18.14
CA ASN A 172 -5.69 14.02 19.37
C ASN A 172 -5.86 12.68 20.10
N TRP A 173 -5.05 11.70 19.77
CA TRP A 173 -5.03 10.39 20.43
C TRP A 173 -4.64 10.46 21.92
N GLY A 174 -4.09 11.55 22.39
CA GLY A 174 -3.88 11.80 23.82
C GLY A 174 -5.19 11.91 24.60
N ASN A 175 -6.28 12.34 23.93
CA ASN A 175 -7.61 12.42 24.52
C ASN A 175 -8.27 11.02 24.58
N PRO A 176 -8.64 10.49 25.78
CA PRO A 176 -9.28 9.18 25.89
C PRO A 176 -10.64 9.08 25.19
N GLU A 177 -11.41 10.19 25.12
CA GLU A 177 -12.71 10.19 24.44
C GLU A 177 -12.57 9.96 22.93
N VAL A 178 -11.48 10.45 22.31
CA VAL A 178 -11.16 10.15 20.91
C VAL A 178 -10.89 8.65 20.72
N ARG A 179 -10.09 8.06 21.61
CA ARG A 179 -9.81 6.61 21.56
C ARG A 179 -11.07 5.78 21.78
N ASP A 180 -11.94 6.20 22.73
CA ASP A 180 -13.23 5.54 22.96
C ASP A 180 -14.09 5.53 21.68
N ALA A 181 -14.25 6.68 21.04
CA ALA A 181 -15.04 6.81 19.82
C ALA A 181 -14.47 6.00 18.65
N VAL A 182 -13.14 5.97 18.50
CA VAL A 182 -12.48 5.16 17.46
C VAL A 182 -12.70 3.67 17.71
N PHE A 183 -12.54 3.19 18.95
CA PHE A 183 -12.70 1.76 19.26
C PHE A 183 -14.18 1.33 19.19
N GLU A 184 -15.14 2.20 19.53
CA GLU A 184 -16.57 1.94 19.32
C GLU A 184 -16.89 1.76 17.83
N MET A 185 -16.37 2.63 16.98
CA MET A 185 -16.54 2.55 15.53
C MET A 185 -15.90 1.27 14.96
N MET A 186 -14.67 0.92 15.38
CA MET A 186 -14.00 -0.31 14.97
C MET A 186 -14.84 -1.56 15.35
N ASN A 187 -15.29 -1.62 16.58
CA ASN A 187 -16.10 -2.75 17.06
C ASN A 187 -17.44 -2.84 16.30
N TRP A 188 -18.05 -1.73 15.94
CA TRP A 188 -19.26 -1.72 15.12
C TRP A 188 -19.05 -2.39 13.76
N TRP A 189 -17.92 -2.15 13.09
CA TRP A 189 -17.57 -2.80 11.83
C TRP A 189 -17.27 -4.29 12.02
N PHE A 190 -16.57 -4.67 13.10
CA PHE A 190 -16.33 -6.08 13.43
C PHE A 190 -17.64 -6.82 13.74
N ASP A 191 -18.55 -6.21 14.48
CA ASP A 191 -19.88 -6.78 14.77
C ASP A 191 -20.74 -6.90 13.51
N LYS A 192 -20.49 -6.06 12.50
CA LYS A 192 -21.10 -6.16 11.16
C LYS A 192 -20.54 -7.36 10.38
N GLY A 193 -19.37 -7.86 10.74
CA GLY A 193 -18.82 -9.13 10.22
C GLY A 193 -17.62 -8.97 9.28
N ILE A 194 -16.97 -7.82 9.23
CA ILE A 194 -15.71 -7.68 8.48
C ILE A 194 -14.60 -8.53 9.12
N ASP A 195 -13.61 -8.90 8.32
CA ASP A 195 -12.55 -9.83 8.75
C ASP A 195 -11.25 -9.11 9.16
N GLY A 196 -11.26 -7.79 9.28
CA GLY A 196 -10.10 -7.04 9.76
C GLY A 196 -9.97 -5.63 9.20
N PHE A 197 -8.80 -5.02 9.51
CA PHE A 197 -8.45 -3.69 9.03
C PHE A 197 -7.00 -3.64 8.51
N ARG A 198 -6.79 -2.90 7.44
CA ARG A 198 -5.56 -2.19 7.18
C ARG A 198 -5.64 -0.84 7.86
N VAL A 199 -4.66 -0.47 8.67
CA VAL A 199 -4.72 0.77 9.45
C VAL A 199 -3.76 1.79 8.86
N ASP A 200 -4.37 2.84 8.32
CA ASP A 200 -3.69 3.94 7.63
C ASP A 200 -2.83 4.78 8.57
N ALA A 201 -1.65 5.20 8.11
CA ALA A 201 -0.77 6.16 8.77
C ALA A 201 -0.63 5.97 10.29
N ILE A 202 -0.65 4.73 10.77
CA ILE A 202 -0.77 4.42 12.20
C ILE A 202 0.45 4.86 13.02
N THR A 203 1.60 5.06 12.40
CA THR A 203 2.79 5.58 13.08
C THR A 203 2.71 7.06 13.41
N HIS A 204 1.79 7.78 12.79
CA HIS A 204 1.61 9.22 12.93
C HIS A 204 0.59 9.65 13.99
N ILE A 205 -0.11 8.72 14.66
CA ILE A 205 -1.12 9.07 15.66
C ILE A 205 -0.57 9.83 16.88
N LYS A 206 0.76 9.79 17.10
CA LYS A 206 1.45 10.50 18.19
C LYS A 206 2.48 11.49 17.66
N LYS A 207 2.42 12.73 18.14
CA LYS A 207 3.33 13.83 17.81
C LYS A 207 4.03 14.35 19.05
N THR A 208 5.26 14.85 18.89
CA THR A 208 6.09 15.46 19.95
C THR A 208 6.22 16.95 19.70
N PHE A 209 5.13 17.71 19.95
CA PHE A 209 5.06 19.17 19.72
C PHE A 209 6.06 19.98 20.55
N GLU A 210 6.56 19.42 21.66
CA GLU A 210 7.58 20.05 22.52
C GLU A 210 8.91 20.28 21.79
N ALA A 211 9.12 19.63 20.65
CA ALA A 211 10.28 19.87 19.80
C ALA A 211 10.33 21.31 19.22
N GLY A 212 9.15 21.95 19.10
CA GLY A 212 9.05 23.30 18.55
C GLY A 212 9.50 23.42 17.09
N ASP A 213 10.16 24.54 16.75
CA ASP A 213 10.70 24.73 15.40
C ASP A 213 11.90 23.79 15.13
N LEU A 214 11.93 23.23 13.94
CA LEU A 214 12.98 22.31 13.47
C LEU A 214 13.92 23.02 12.47
N PRO A 215 15.15 22.50 12.27
CA PRO A 215 16.06 23.00 11.23
C PRO A 215 15.46 22.84 9.84
N VAL A 216 15.37 23.95 9.10
CA VAL A 216 14.87 23.95 7.72
C VAL A 216 16.01 23.63 6.75
N PRO A 217 15.88 22.59 5.89
CA PRO A 217 16.86 22.32 4.85
C PRO A 217 17.00 23.47 3.85
N GLU A 218 18.18 23.59 3.24
CA GLU A 218 18.44 24.60 2.20
C GLU A 218 17.43 24.47 1.04
N GLY A 219 16.83 25.59 0.66
CA GLY A 219 15.84 25.65 -0.43
C GLY A 219 14.41 25.30 -0.02
N LYS A 220 14.16 24.89 1.23
CA LYS A 220 12.81 24.65 1.75
C LYS A 220 12.27 25.84 2.56
N THR A 221 10.95 25.91 2.71
CA THR A 221 10.25 26.88 3.57
C THR A 221 9.93 26.28 4.92
N TYR A 222 9.61 24.99 4.95
CA TYR A 222 9.25 24.22 6.15
C TYR A 222 10.23 23.07 6.38
N ALA A 223 10.25 22.55 7.59
CA ALA A 223 11.13 21.47 8.02
C ALA A 223 10.40 20.12 7.99
N PRO A 224 10.93 19.08 7.32
CA PRO A 224 10.42 17.71 7.47
C PRO A 224 10.39 17.32 8.95
N ALA A 225 9.27 16.76 9.41
CA ALA A 225 9.00 16.53 10.83
C ALA A 225 8.99 15.05 11.24
N PHE A 226 9.45 14.14 10.37
CA PHE A 226 9.37 12.68 10.61
C PHE A 226 9.97 12.22 11.93
N ASP A 227 11.02 12.89 12.43
CA ASP A 227 11.65 12.55 13.71
C ASP A 227 10.75 12.88 14.94
N VAL A 228 9.70 13.67 14.77
CA VAL A 228 8.84 14.17 15.87
C VAL A 228 7.35 13.86 15.66
N ASP A 229 6.96 13.35 14.49
CA ASP A 229 5.57 13.03 14.17
C ASP A 229 5.34 11.57 13.75
N MET A 230 6.40 10.73 13.72
CA MET A 230 6.33 9.37 13.25
C MET A 230 6.96 8.40 14.27
N ASN A 231 6.25 7.31 14.59
CA ASN A 231 6.69 6.25 15.54
C ASN A 231 7.23 6.81 16.87
N GLN A 232 6.55 7.79 17.44
CA GLN A 232 7.00 8.50 18.64
C GLN A 232 6.97 7.64 19.91
N PRO A 233 7.90 7.84 20.87
CA PRO A 233 7.93 7.12 22.13
C PRO A 233 6.59 7.17 22.87
N GLY A 234 6.11 6.01 23.33
CA GLY A 234 4.82 5.86 24.02
C GLY A 234 3.61 5.56 23.10
N ILE A 235 3.79 5.56 21.78
CA ILE A 235 2.73 5.16 20.83
C ILE A 235 2.21 3.76 21.13
N GLN A 236 3.10 2.85 21.53
CA GLN A 236 2.77 1.46 21.85
C GLN A 236 1.73 1.30 22.97
N THR A 237 1.59 2.28 23.87
CA THR A 237 0.56 2.29 24.91
C THR A 237 -0.84 2.40 24.29
N TRP A 238 -1.01 3.29 23.30
CA TRP A 238 -2.30 3.47 22.62
C TRP A 238 -2.63 2.30 21.70
N LEU A 239 -1.61 1.74 21.04
CA LEU A 239 -1.78 0.55 20.21
C LEU A 239 -2.13 -0.69 21.05
N GLN A 240 -1.56 -0.82 22.28
CA GLN A 240 -1.96 -1.87 23.20
C GLN A 240 -3.42 -1.70 23.64
N GLU A 241 -3.86 -0.47 23.94
CA GLU A 241 -5.27 -0.19 24.26
C GLU A 241 -6.20 -0.54 23.10
N MET A 242 -5.81 -0.22 21.85
CA MET A 242 -6.54 -0.64 20.63
C MET A 242 -6.64 -2.16 20.55
N LYS A 243 -5.53 -2.87 20.77
CA LYS A 243 -5.50 -4.34 20.76
C LYS A 243 -6.45 -4.91 21.79
N ASP A 244 -6.36 -4.46 23.05
CA ASP A 244 -7.12 -5.01 24.17
C ASP A 244 -8.63 -4.71 24.06
N ARG A 245 -8.98 -3.53 23.52
CA ARG A 245 -10.37 -3.06 23.48
C ARG A 245 -11.10 -3.39 22.17
N SER A 246 -10.36 -3.77 21.13
CA SER A 246 -10.94 -4.05 19.81
C SER A 246 -10.33 -5.32 19.19
N LEU A 247 -9.08 -5.29 18.74
CA LEU A 247 -8.51 -6.28 17.84
C LEU A 247 -8.50 -7.71 18.41
N SER A 248 -8.19 -7.87 19.70
CA SER A 248 -8.09 -9.19 20.35
C SER A 248 -9.44 -9.89 20.60
N LYS A 249 -10.56 -9.21 20.36
CA LYS A 249 -11.90 -9.77 20.57
C LYS A 249 -12.39 -10.60 19.38
N TYR A 250 -11.73 -10.53 18.24
CA TYR A 250 -12.19 -11.08 16.97
C TYR A 250 -11.06 -11.91 16.31
N ASP A 251 -11.45 -12.93 15.54
CA ASP A 251 -10.51 -13.68 14.68
C ASP A 251 -10.35 -12.95 13.34
N ILE A 252 -9.43 -12.03 13.30
CA ILE A 252 -9.28 -11.04 12.24
C ILE A 252 -7.86 -10.97 11.70
N MET A 253 -7.70 -10.35 10.54
CA MET A 253 -6.43 -9.94 9.96
C MET A 253 -6.22 -8.44 10.17
N THR A 254 -5.06 -8.06 10.70
CA THR A 254 -4.68 -6.66 10.87
C THR A 254 -3.34 -6.37 10.22
N VAL A 255 -3.28 -5.29 9.46
CA VAL A 255 -2.04 -4.80 8.88
C VAL A 255 -1.93 -3.29 9.07
N GLY A 256 -0.87 -2.84 9.77
CA GLY A 256 -0.62 -1.42 9.99
C GLY A 256 0.25 -0.83 8.87
N GLU A 257 -0.10 0.35 8.38
CA GLU A 257 0.83 1.13 7.56
C GLU A 257 1.85 1.80 8.48
N ALA A 258 3.08 1.29 8.45
CA ALA A 258 4.06 1.58 9.49
C ALA A 258 5.35 2.21 8.91
N ASN A 259 5.20 3.36 8.25
CA ASN A 259 6.35 4.17 7.88
C ASN A 259 7.17 4.54 9.14
N GLY A 260 8.49 4.50 9.05
CA GLY A 260 9.39 4.83 10.16
C GLY A 260 9.56 3.74 11.23
N VAL A 261 8.95 2.57 11.06
CA VAL A 261 9.26 1.40 11.89
C VAL A 261 10.46 0.68 11.29
N SER A 262 11.47 0.46 12.12
CA SER A 262 12.67 -0.31 11.75
C SER A 262 12.51 -1.80 12.07
N PRO A 263 13.35 -2.68 11.49
CA PRO A 263 13.39 -4.08 11.92
C PRO A 263 13.66 -4.27 13.43
N ASP A 264 14.37 -3.35 14.07
CA ASP A 264 14.66 -3.43 15.50
C ASP A 264 13.41 -3.17 16.37
N ASP A 265 12.49 -2.33 15.88
CA ASP A 265 11.21 -2.04 16.56
C ASP A 265 10.12 -3.08 16.25
N ALA A 266 10.35 -3.96 15.26
CA ALA A 266 9.30 -4.79 14.68
C ALA A 266 8.64 -5.75 15.67
N ASP A 267 9.35 -6.20 16.73
CA ASP A 267 8.78 -7.08 17.76
C ASP A 267 7.63 -6.42 18.54
N ASP A 268 7.73 -5.12 18.81
CA ASP A 268 6.66 -4.36 19.46
C ASP A 268 5.44 -4.16 18.53
N TRP A 269 5.65 -4.19 17.23
CA TRP A 269 4.58 -4.00 16.24
C TRP A 269 3.89 -5.31 15.83
N VAL A 270 4.67 -6.36 15.53
CA VAL A 270 4.18 -7.60 14.90
C VAL A 270 4.72 -8.89 15.53
N GLY A 271 5.44 -8.81 16.66
CA GLY A 271 5.92 -9.99 17.39
C GLY A 271 4.78 -10.88 17.88
N GLU A 272 4.95 -12.21 17.87
CA GLU A 272 3.92 -13.16 18.28
C GLU A 272 3.46 -12.95 19.75
N GLU A 273 4.33 -12.43 20.63
CA GLU A 273 4.02 -12.14 22.03
C GLU A 273 3.61 -10.67 22.25
N ASN A 274 4.38 -9.74 21.72
CA ASN A 274 4.25 -8.30 22.01
C ASN A 274 3.54 -7.49 20.92
N GLY A 275 3.45 -8.00 19.70
CA GLY A 275 2.91 -7.30 18.55
C GLY A 275 1.44 -6.87 18.73
N LYS A 276 1.12 -5.71 18.16
CA LYS A 276 -0.24 -5.13 18.20
C LYS A 276 -1.03 -5.46 16.94
N PHE A 277 -0.31 -5.69 15.84
CA PHE A 277 -0.86 -6.10 14.55
C PHE A 277 -0.37 -7.50 14.17
N ASN A 278 -1.08 -8.17 13.25
CA ASN A 278 -0.59 -9.43 12.68
C ASN A 278 0.65 -9.19 11.79
N MET A 279 0.67 -8.07 11.05
CA MET A 279 1.75 -7.64 10.18
C MET A 279 1.72 -6.12 9.97
N ILE A 280 2.78 -5.57 9.37
CA ILE A 280 2.85 -4.16 8.96
C ILE A 280 3.38 -4.05 7.54
N PHE A 281 2.93 -3.01 6.84
CA PHE A 281 3.59 -2.51 5.64
C PHE A 281 4.74 -1.60 6.06
N GLN A 282 5.97 -2.05 5.87
CA GLN A 282 7.18 -1.26 6.01
C GLN A 282 7.52 -0.64 4.65
N PHE A 283 8.14 0.55 4.65
CA PHE A 283 8.35 1.32 3.42
C PHE A 283 9.82 1.44 3.00
N GLU A 284 10.75 0.83 3.74
CA GLU A 284 12.17 0.96 3.44
C GLU A 284 12.53 0.53 2.01
N HIS A 285 11.88 -0.52 1.48
CA HIS A 285 12.14 -1.01 0.13
C HIS A 285 11.51 -0.16 -0.98
N LEU A 286 10.55 0.72 -0.66
CA LEU A 286 9.84 1.53 -1.65
C LEU A 286 10.65 2.76 -2.10
N GLY A 287 11.55 3.27 -1.27
CA GLY A 287 12.35 4.45 -1.56
C GLY A 287 13.56 4.24 -2.46
N LEU A 288 13.84 3.01 -2.89
CA LEU A 288 15.09 2.66 -3.57
C LEU A 288 15.24 3.22 -4.99
N TRP A 289 14.17 3.68 -5.61
CA TRP A 289 14.14 4.29 -6.94
C TRP A 289 14.18 5.84 -6.89
N ASN A 290 14.00 6.45 -5.69
CA ASN A 290 14.01 7.90 -5.48
C ASN A 290 15.40 8.50 -5.21
N SER A 291 16.46 7.72 -5.29
CA SER A 291 17.82 8.16 -4.91
C SER A 291 18.49 9.12 -5.90
N GLY A 292 17.73 9.74 -6.82
CA GLY A 292 18.25 10.68 -7.83
C GLY A 292 18.92 10.02 -9.03
N ASP A 293 19.18 8.72 -8.94
CA ASP A 293 19.51 7.82 -10.04
C ASP A 293 18.26 6.95 -10.29
N SER A 294 17.67 7.03 -11.46
CA SER A 294 16.46 6.31 -11.85
C SER A 294 16.64 4.77 -11.91
N HIS A 295 17.65 4.24 -11.29
CA HIS A 295 18.00 2.83 -11.36
C HIS A 295 17.64 2.11 -10.08
N PHE A 296 16.80 1.08 -10.21
CA PHE A 296 16.51 0.13 -9.16
C PHE A 296 17.80 -0.57 -8.70
N ASP A 297 18.18 -0.38 -7.43
CA ASP A 297 19.37 -1.01 -6.84
C ASP A 297 19.01 -2.36 -6.21
N VAL A 298 19.36 -3.44 -6.91
CA VAL A 298 19.11 -4.82 -6.49
C VAL A 298 19.77 -5.14 -5.13
N ASN A 299 20.97 -4.64 -4.86
CA ASN A 299 21.67 -4.92 -3.60
C ASN A 299 21.00 -4.24 -2.42
N SER A 300 20.60 -2.99 -2.55
CA SER A 300 19.83 -2.27 -1.52
C SER A 300 18.49 -2.94 -1.26
N TYR A 301 17.76 -3.32 -2.32
CA TYR A 301 16.50 -4.05 -2.22
C TYR A 301 16.63 -5.36 -1.45
N LYS A 302 17.59 -6.22 -1.83
CA LYS A 302 17.88 -7.48 -1.13
C LYS A 302 18.26 -7.26 0.33
N SER A 303 19.09 -6.26 0.60
CA SER A 303 19.56 -5.95 1.94
C SER A 303 18.41 -5.58 2.88
N VAL A 304 17.51 -4.69 2.43
CA VAL A 304 16.31 -4.31 3.19
C VAL A 304 15.45 -5.53 3.49
N LEU A 305 15.08 -6.29 2.46
CA LEU A 305 14.19 -7.44 2.63
C LEU A 305 14.83 -8.54 3.49
N ASN A 306 16.14 -8.81 3.32
CA ASN A 306 16.84 -9.78 4.15
C ASN A 306 16.85 -9.38 5.63
N ARG A 307 17.06 -8.10 5.95
CA ARG A 307 16.97 -7.62 7.36
C ARG A 307 15.61 -7.89 7.96
N TRP A 308 14.53 -7.53 7.25
CA TRP A 308 13.15 -7.76 7.71
C TRP A 308 12.85 -9.25 7.85
N GLN A 309 13.24 -10.08 6.87
CA GLN A 309 13.05 -11.53 6.94
C GLN A 309 13.78 -12.14 8.15
N LYS A 310 15.03 -11.74 8.39
CA LYS A 310 15.83 -12.27 9.50
C LYS A 310 15.39 -11.76 10.87
N GLN A 311 15.01 -10.51 10.98
CA GLN A 311 14.54 -9.94 12.25
C GLN A 311 13.21 -10.55 12.72
N LEU A 312 12.30 -10.83 11.78
CA LEU A 312 11.00 -11.43 12.09
C LEU A 312 11.01 -12.96 12.11
N GLU A 313 12.14 -13.59 11.76
CA GLU A 313 12.27 -15.05 11.76
C GLU A 313 11.92 -15.64 13.15
N ASN A 314 10.89 -16.50 13.21
CA ASN A 314 10.35 -17.09 14.43
C ASN A 314 9.82 -16.12 15.49
N LYS A 315 9.64 -14.84 15.16
CA LYS A 315 9.16 -13.80 16.09
C LYS A 315 7.90 -13.11 15.60
N GLY A 316 7.76 -12.87 14.32
CA GLY A 316 6.67 -12.12 13.74
C GLY A 316 6.38 -12.50 12.29
N TRP A 317 5.67 -11.65 11.55
CA TRP A 317 5.21 -11.93 10.20
C TRP A 317 5.27 -10.70 9.30
N ASN A 318 5.73 -10.86 8.06
CA ASN A 318 5.82 -9.79 7.09
C ASN A 318 4.53 -9.63 6.28
N ALA A 319 4.14 -8.41 5.93
CA ALA A 319 3.31 -8.11 4.78
C ALA A 319 4.22 -7.93 3.55
N LEU A 320 3.99 -8.70 2.51
CA LEU A 320 4.82 -8.69 1.30
C LEU A 320 4.09 -7.93 0.20
N PHE A 321 4.67 -6.85 -0.31
CA PHE A 321 4.09 -6.06 -1.39
C PHE A 321 5.16 -5.30 -2.16
N ILE A 322 4.86 -4.93 -3.40
CA ILE A 322 5.69 -4.07 -4.24
C ILE A 322 4.90 -2.87 -4.80
N GLU A 323 3.58 -2.99 -4.88
CA GLU A 323 2.67 -1.94 -5.34
C GLU A 323 1.54 -1.71 -4.34
N ASN A 324 0.99 -0.49 -4.35
CA ASN A 324 -0.27 -0.11 -3.75
C ASN A 324 -0.81 1.17 -4.45
N HIS A 325 -1.89 1.73 -3.95
CA HIS A 325 -2.54 2.93 -4.50
C HIS A 325 -1.73 4.23 -4.33
N ASP A 326 -0.61 4.20 -3.60
CA ASP A 326 0.28 5.35 -3.33
C ASP A 326 1.64 5.22 -4.00
N GLN A 327 1.82 4.22 -4.86
CA GLN A 327 3.08 3.97 -5.56
C GLN A 327 2.84 3.90 -7.07
N PRO A 328 3.78 4.36 -7.90
CA PRO A 328 3.72 4.13 -9.33
C PRO A 328 3.85 2.64 -9.66
N ARG A 329 3.49 2.25 -10.89
CA ARG A 329 3.57 0.85 -11.34
C ARG A 329 5.02 0.35 -11.38
N ARG A 330 5.30 -0.77 -10.73
CA ARG A 330 6.68 -1.27 -10.60
C ARG A 330 7.26 -1.81 -11.89
N VAL A 331 6.44 -2.36 -12.77
CA VAL A 331 6.91 -2.77 -14.09
C VAL A 331 7.49 -1.58 -14.88
N SER A 332 6.97 -0.36 -14.68
CA SER A 332 7.50 0.86 -15.32
C SER A 332 8.67 1.49 -14.57
N THR A 333 8.75 1.34 -13.22
CA THR A 333 9.78 2.02 -12.41
C THR A 333 10.96 1.13 -12.03
N TRP A 334 10.73 -0.16 -11.80
CA TRP A 334 11.76 -1.15 -11.43
C TRP A 334 12.05 -2.13 -12.55
N GLY A 335 11.10 -2.34 -13.45
CA GLY A 335 11.18 -3.29 -14.56
C GLY A 335 11.49 -2.63 -15.90
N ASP A 336 10.91 -3.20 -16.92
CA ASP A 336 10.98 -2.75 -18.31
C ASP A 336 9.56 -2.93 -18.90
N ASP A 337 8.84 -1.85 -19.11
CA ASP A 337 7.45 -1.86 -19.58
C ASP A 337 7.31 -1.84 -21.11
N ASP A 338 8.41 -2.05 -21.83
CA ASP A 338 8.48 -2.16 -23.29
C ASP A 338 8.95 -3.56 -23.72
N LYS A 339 10.26 -3.74 -23.85
CA LYS A 339 10.85 -4.94 -24.46
C LYS A 339 10.71 -6.18 -23.60
N TYR A 340 10.85 -6.05 -22.29
CA TYR A 340 10.83 -7.15 -21.32
C TYR A 340 9.64 -7.01 -20.35
N TRP A 341 8.52 -6.50 -20.84
CA TRP A 341 7.34 -6.25 -20.01
C TRP A 341 6.86 -7.50 -19.24
N TYR A 342 6.68 -8.61 -19.94
CA TYR A 342 6.26 -9.87 -19.31
C TYR A 342 7.31 -10.40 -18.33
N GLU A 343 8.55 -10.46 -18.77
CA GLU A 343 9.63 -11.05 -17.98
C GLU A 343 9.91 -10.21 -16.73
N SER A 344 9.90 -8.88 -16.83
CA SER A 344 10.14 -8.01 -15.67
C SER A 344 8.99 -8.05 -14.67
N ALA A 345 7.74 -7.99 -15.11
CA ALA A 345 6.57 -8.12 -14.25
C ALA A 345 6.57 -9.44 -13.48
N THR A 346 6.90 -10.55 -14.15
CA THR A 346 6.90 -11.89 -13.56
C THR A 346 8.14 -12.17 -12.70
N SER A 347 9.30 -11.60 -13.02
CA SER A 347 10.50 -11.73 -12.19
C SER A 347 10.34 -11.03 -10.84
N HIS A 348 9.85 -9.78 -10.84
CA HIS A 348 9.54 -9.07 -9.60
C HIS A 348 8.46 -9.80 -8.79
N ALA A 349 7.43 -10.34 -9.46
CA ALA A 349 6.39 -11.14 -8.80
C ALA A 349 7.00 -12.35 -8.06
N ALA A 350 7.80 -13.16 -8.73
CA ALA A 350 8.37 -14.38 -8.15
C ALA A 350 9.18 -14.12 -6.88
N VAL A 351 10.05 -13.09 -6.90
CA VAL A 351 10.98 -12.85 -5.80
C VAL A 351 10.34 -12.19 -4.57
N TYR A 352 9.28 -11.38 -4.71
CA TYR A 352 8.65 -10.84 -3.51
C TYR A 352 7.63 -11.81 -2.92
N PHE A 353 6.85 -12.49 -3.75
CA PHE A 353 5.67 -13.25 -3.37
C PHE A 353 5.96 -14.50 -2.54
N LEU A 354 7.11 -15.14 -2.77
CA LEU A 354 7.49 -16.40 -2.11
C LEU A 354 8.39 -16.21 -0.89
N GLN A 355 8.62 -14.99 -0.42
CA GLN A 355 9.26 -14.74 0.87
C GLN A 355 8.38 -15.19 2.04
N GLN A 356 8.90 -15.19 3.27
CA GLN A 356 8.09 -15.48 4.45
C GLN A 356 7.24 -14.26 4.80
N GLY A 357 5.93 -14.39 4.63
CA GLY A 357 4.97 -13.32 4.84
C GLY A 357 3.66 -13.57 4.09
N THR A 358 2.70 -12.67 4.25
CA THR A 358 1.44 -12.66 3.49
C THR A 358 1.58 -11.74 2.30
N PRO A 359 1.46 -12.24 1.06
CA PRO A 359 1.58 -11.41 -0.12
C PRO A 359 0.29 -10.62 -0.39
N PHE A 360 0.48 -9.37 -0.77
CA PHE A 360 -0.54 -8.44 -1.24
C PHE A 360 -0.31 -8.12 -2.71
N ILE A 361 -1.35 -8.25 -3.51
CA ILE A 361 -1.39 -7.89 -4.92
C ILE A 361 -2.24 -6.62 -5.02
N TYR A 362 -1.75 -5.59 -5.69
CA TYR A 362 -2.55 -4.40 -6.00
C TYR A 362 -3.29 -4.59 -7.32
N GLN A 363 -4.54 -4.11 -7.44
CA GLN A 363 -5.33 -4.21 -8.67
C GLN A 363 -4.54 -3.78 -9.90
N GLY A 364 -4.53 -4.63 -10.94
CA GLY A 364 -3.79 -4.40 -12.18
C GLY A 364 -2.34 -4.85 -12.16
N GLN A 365 -1.75 -5.11 -10.99
CA GLN A 365 -0.40 -5.70 -10.89
C GLN A 365 -0.36 -7.10 -11.51
N GLU A 366 -1.40 -7.89 -11.31
CA GLU A 366 -1.54 -9.24 -11.84
C GLU A 366 -1.66 -9.34 -13.36
N ILE A 367 -1.91 -8.22 -14.02
CA ILE A 367 -1.94 -8.12 -15.50
C ILE A 367 -0.82 -7.23 -16.05
N GLY A 368 0.12 -6.79 -15.20
CA GLY A 368 1.25 -5.96 -15.59
C GLY A 368 0.86 -4.56 -16.10
N MET A 369 -0.13 -3.91 -15.48
CA MET A 369 -0.48 -2.52 -15.81
C MET A 369 0.72 -1.60 -15.61
N THR A 370 0.90 -0.64 -16.55
CA THR A 370 2.04 0.28 -16.61
C THR A 370 1.65 1.68 -16.14
N ASN A 371 2.64 2.55 -15.96
CA ASN A 371 2.43 3.97 -15.72
C ASN A 371 1.62 4.63 -16.85
N TYR A 372 0.85 5.68 -16.49
CA TYR A 372 0.07 6.46 -17.44
C TYR A 372 0.94 7.55 -18.09
N PRO A 373 0.80 7.81 -19.41
CA PRO A 373 1.60 8.81 -20.11
C PRO A 373 1.08 10.25 -19.84
N PHE A 374 1.25 10.80 -18.63
CA PHE A 374 0.82 12.15 -18.28
C PHE A 374 1.49 13.21 -19.20
N GLU A 375 0.69 14.15 -19.71
CA GLU A 375 1.18 15.20 -20.60
C GLU A 375 1.16 16.61 -19.97
N SER A 376 0.24 16.86 -19.02
CA SER A 376 0.04 18.18 -18.42
C SER A 376 -0.44 18.09 -16.97
N ILE A 377 -0.33 19.21 -16.24
CA ILE A 377 -0.79 19.29 -14.83
C ILE A 377 -2.29 19.00 -14.67
N GLU A 378 -3.09 19.31 -15.68
CA GLU A 378 -4.55 19.13 -15.66
C GLU A 378 -4.94 17.65 -15.61
N THR A 379 -4.05 16.74 -16.05
CA THR A 379 -4.30 15.30 -16.01
C THR A 379 -4.02 14.67 -14.65
N PHE A 380 -3.26 15.35 -13.78
CA PHE A 380 -3.02 14.87 -12.42
C PHE A 380 -4.21 15.13 -11.48
N ASN A 381 -4.51 14.17 -10.64
CA ASN A 381 -5.53 14.30 -9.58
C ASN A 381 -4.90 14.51 -8.19
N ASP A 382 -3.69 13.99 -7.98
CA ASP A 382 -2.99 14.00 -6.71
C ASP A 382 -2.83 15.41 -6.12
N VAL A 383 -3.27 15.57 -4.86
CA VAL A 383 -3.20 16.81 -4.10
C VAL A 383 -1.75 17.26 -3.87
N ALA A 384 -0.81 16.34 -3.63
CA ALA A 384 0.59 16.65 -3.43
C ALA A 384 1.23 17.23 -4.69
N VAL A 385 0.96 16.63 -5.88
CA VAL A 385 1.45 17.13 -7.18
C VAL A 385 0.91 18.52 -7.47
N LYS A 386 -0.38 18.76 -7.22
CA LYS A 386 -1.02 20.06 -7.41
C LYS A 386 -0.44 21.14 -6.50
N ASN A 387 -0.23 20.80 -5.22
CA ASN A 387 0.36 21.72 -4.24
C ASN A 387 1.79 22.09 -4.63
N ASP A 388 2.62 21.10 -4.95
CA ASP A 388 4.02 21.32 -5.31
C ASP A 388 4.14 22.14 -6.60
N TYR A 389 3.30 21.86 -7.60
CA TYR A 389 3.20 22.66 -8.81
C TYR A 389 2.91 24.14 -8.53
N GLN A 390 1.97 24.44 -7.64
CA GLN A 390 1.64 25.82 -7.26
C GLN A 390 2.80 26.50 -6.51
N ILE A 391 3.45 25.78 -5.60
CA ILE A 391 4.60 26.28 -4.84
C ILE A 391 5.75 26.63 -5.78
N VAL A 392 6.17 25.70 -6.64
CA VAL A 392 7.27 25.89 -7.59
C VAL A 392 6.97 27.02 -8.58
N LYS A 393 5.73 27.08 -9.08
CA LYS A 393 5.28 28.15 -9.97
C LYS A 393 5.31 29.52 -9.29
N ALA A 394 4.86 29.63 -8.04
CA ALA A 394 4.89 30.88 -7.27
C ALA A 394 6.32 31.37 -7.00
N GLN A 395 7.26 30.45 -6.86
CA GLN A 395 8.69 30.74 -6.66
C GLN A 395 9.43 31.04 -7.98
N GLY A 396 8.77 30.92 -9.14
CA GLY A 396 9.38 31.09 -10.46
C GLY A 396 10.33 29.96 -10.86
N GLY A 397 10.14 28.76 -10.26
CA GLY A 397 10.92 27.56 -10.57
C GLY A 397 10.51 26.89 -11.88
N ASP A 398 11.23 25.83 -12.23
CA ASP A 398 11.01 25.05 -13.46
C ASP A 398 9.89 24.02 -13.27
N VAL A 399 8.67 24.40 -13.69
CA VAL A 399 7.48 23.53 -13.61
C VAL A 399 7.51 22.38 -14.62
N ASP A 400 8.23 22.52 -15.73
CA ASP A 400 8.33 21.46 -16.75
C ASP A 400 9.23 20.33 -16.24
N ALA A 401 10.34 20.67 -15.58
CA ALA A 401 11.20 19.69 -14.90
C ALA A 401 10.45 18.98 -13.76
N LEU A 402 9.62 19.70 -12.99
CA LEU A 402 8.79 19.12 -11.94
C LEU A 402 7.78 18.11 -12.51
N LEU A 403 7.07 18.47 -13.59
CA LEU A 403 6.11 17.58 -14.23
C LEU A 403 6.79 16.35 -14.85
N ALA A 404 7.97 16.52 -15.45
CA ALA A 404 8.76 15.41 -15.99
C ALA A 404 9.09 14.38 -14.89
N LYS A 405 9.47 14.85 -13.69
CA LYS A 405 9.69 13.99 -12.52
C LYS A 405 8.41 13.25 -12.11
N TYR A 406 7.31 13.98 -11.97
CA TYR A 406 6.05 13.36 -11.50
C TYR A 406 5.41 12.39 -12.49
N LYS A 407 5.75 12.42 -13.79
CA LYS A 407 5.27 11.41 -14.75
C LYS A 407 5.55 9.98 -14.29
N ASP A 408 6.74 9.75 -13.75
CA ASP A 408 7.19 8.42 -13.35
C ASP A 408 6.93 8.13 -11.85
N GLU A 409 6.92 9.17 -11.00
CA GLU A 409 6.99 8.99 -9.56
C GLU A 409 5.66 9.19 -8.83
N ASN A 410 4.61 9.73 -9.48
CA ASN A 410 3.37 10.03 -8.77
C ASN A 410 2.45 8.82 -8.60
N ARG A 411 1.64 8.87 -7.55
CA ARG A 411 0.69 7.81 -7.18
C ARG A 411 -0.55 7.72 -8.09
N ASP A 412 -0.84 8.75 -8.90
CA ASP A 412 -1.94 8.69 -9.88
C ASP A 412 -1.71 7.60 -10.95
N ASN A 413 -0.46 7.18 -11.18
CA ASN A 413 -0.12 6.06 -12.05
C ASN A 413 -0.81 4.75 -11.65
N SER A 414 -1.00 4.51 -10.36
CA SER A 414 -1.70 3.33 -9.84
C SER A 414 -3.22 3.51 -9.71
N ARG A 415 -3.72 4.75 -9.88
CA ARG A 415 -5.14 5.09 -9.72
C ARG A 415 -5.93 5.11 -11.01
N THR A 416 -5.29 4.79 -12.14
CA THR A 416 -5.95 4.60 -13.43
C THR A 416 -6.94 3.44 -13.37
N PRO A 417 -8.07 3.50 -14.09
CA PRO A 417 -9.06 2.43 -14.12
C PRO A 417 -8.48 1.07 -14.52
N MET A 418 -9.00 0.02 -13.91
CA MET A 418 -8.68 -1.36 -14.23
C MET A 418 -9.00 -1.68 -15.69
N GLN A 419 -8.16 -2.46 -16.35
CA GLN A 419 -8.25 -2.82 -17.77
C GLN A 419 -8.83 -4.23 -17.91
N TRP A 420 -10.17 -4.33 -18.04
CA TRP A 420 -10.87 -5.61 -18.11
C TRP A 420 -10.84 -6.23 -19.49
N ASP A 421 -10.96 -5.42 -20.55
CA ASP A 421 -10.98 -5.88 -21.94
C ASP A 421 -10.51 -4.77 -22.91
N ASP A 422 -10.59 -5.05 -24.22
CA ASP A 422 -10.21 -4.11 -25.29
C ASP A 422 -11.35 -3.21 -25.79
N THR A 423 -12.50 -3.20 -25.10
CA THR A 423 -13.64 -2.34 -25.44
C THR A 423 -13.45 -0.91 -24.96
N LEU A 424 -14.48 -0.05 -25.11
CA LEU A 424 -14.42 1.34 -24.67
C LEU A 424 -13.98 1.42 -23.20
N ASN A 425 -13.05 2.32 -22.91
CA ASN A 425 -12.52 2.55 -21.57
C ASN A 425 -11.96 1.28 -20.87
N GLY A 426 -11.46 0.32 -21.65
CA GLY A 426 -10.92 -0.92 -21.10
C GLY A 426 -11.96 -1.81 -20.43
N GLY A 427 -13.24 -1.68 -20.78
CA GLY A 427 -14.33 -2.39 -20.11
C GLY A 427 -14.63 -1.92 -18.68
N PHE A 428 -13.99 -0.87 -18.21
CA PHE A 428 -14.22 -0.30 -16.89
C PHE A 428 -15.58 0.39 -16.77
N THR A 429 -15.92 1.24 -17.76
CA THR A 429 -17.19 2.00 -17.85
C THR A 429 -17.62 2.25 -19.28
N ASN A 430 -18.93 2.38 -19.51
CA ASN A 430 -19.47 2.92 -20.76
C ASN A 430 -19.71 4.44 -20.70
N GLY A 431 -19.51 5.07 -19.54
CA GLY A 431 -19.55 6.52 -19.32
C GLY A 431 -18.19 7.20 -19.55
N GLU A 432 -18.08 8.44 -19.09
CA GLU A 432 -16.80 9.16 -19.03
C GLU A 432 -16.07 8.78 -17.74
N PRO A 433 -14.89 8.13 -17.81
CA PRO A 433 -14.22 7.69 -16.60
C PRO A 433 -13.70 8.88 -15.78
N TRP A 434 -13.80 8.80 -14.45
CA TRP A 434 -13.37 9.84 -13.52
C TRP A 434 -11.88 10.17 -13.64
N PHE A 435 -11.10 9.20 -14.13
CA PHE A 435 -9.67 9.30 -14.40
C PHE A 435 -9.35 8.61 -15.73
N PRO A 436 -8.39 9.12 -16.53
CA PRO A 436 -8.11 8.54 -17.84
C PRO A 436 -7.69 7.07 -17.76
N VAL A 437 -8.25 6.25 -18.65
CA VAL A 437 -7.82 4.86 -18.82
C VAL A 437 -6.49 4.85 -19.60
N ASN A 438 -5.52 4.06 -19.16
CA ASN A 438 -4.25 3.93 -19.86
C ASN A 438 -4.49 3.42 -21.29
N PRO A 439 -4.01 4.12 -22.34
CA PRO A 439 -4.32 3.79 -23.73
C PRO A 439 -3.84 2.40 -24.14
N ASN A 440 -2.93 1.77 -23.39
CA ASN A 440 -2.46 0.42 -23.67
C ASN A 440 -3.45 -0.70 -23.27
N TYR A 441 -4.66 -0.35 -22.77
CA TYR A 441 -5.72 -1.33 -22.49
C TYR A 441 -6.09 -2.20 -23.70
N LYS A 442 -5.77 -1.75 -24.91
CA LYS A 442 -5.95 -2.54 -26.14
C LYS A 442 -5.11 -3.80 -26.19
N THR A 443 -4.00 -3.85 -25.45
CA THR A 443 -3.04 -4.96 -25.47
C THR A 443 -2.75 -5.53 -24.09
N ILE A 444 -2.98 -4.75 -23.03
CA ILE A 444 -2.82 -5.17 -21.63
C ILE A 444 -4.21 -5.14 -20.99
N ASN A 445 -4.86 -6.28 -20.89
CA ASN A 445 -6.17 -6.40 -20.25
C ASN A 445 -6.45 -7.84 -19.78
N VAL A 446 -7.39 -7.97 -18.85
CA VAL A 446 -7.78 -9.25 -18.26
C VAL A 446 -8.27 -10.25 -19.30
N ALA A 447 -9.18 -9.84 -20.20
CA ALA A 447 -9.83 -10.76 -21.15
C ALA A 447 -8.82 -11.44 -22.08
N GLN A 448 -7.86 -10.70 -22.63
CA GLN A 448 -6.82 -11.26 -23.48
C GLN A 448 -5.87 -12.17 -22.70
N GLN A 449 -5.50 -11.79 -21.47
CA GLN A 449 -4.59 -12.58 -20.66
C GLN A 449 -5.21 -13.87 -20.10
N LEU A 450 -6.52 -13.93 -19.95
CA LEU A 450 -7.23 -15.18 -19.62
C LEU A 450 -7.17 -16.23 -20.72
N GLU A 451 -7.00 -15.80 -21.97
CA GLU A 451 -6.90 -16.69 -23.14
C GLU A 451 -5.46 -17.07 -23.48
N ASP A 452 -4.46 -16.43 -22.83
CA ASP A 452 -3.03 -16.64 -23.09
C ASP A 452 -2.37 -17.40 -21.93
N GLU A 453 -1.97 -18.64 -22.17
CA GLU A 453 -1.26 -19.47 -21.19
C GLU A 453 0.12 -18.91 -20.79
N HIS A 454 0.67 -17.96 -21.56
CA HIS A 454 1.94 -17.27 -21.29
C HIS A 454 1.72 -15.79 -20.96
N SER A 455 0.73 -15.48 -20.15
CA SER A 455 0.42 -14.13 -19.70
C SER A 455 0.91 -13.85 -18.27
N VAL A 456 1.03 -12.57 -17.91
CA VAL A 456 1.34 -12.14 -16.53
C VAL A 456 0.28 -12.67 -15.55
N LEU A 457 -0.99 -12.61 -15.94
CA LEU A 457 -2.12 -13.13 -15.15
C LEU A 457 -1.99 -14.63 -14.89
N GLN A 458 -1.65 -15.43 -15.93
CA GLN A 458 -1.47 -16.86 -15.75
C GLN A 458 -0.28 -17.16 -14.82
N PHE A 459 0.82 -16.42 -14.96
CA PHE A 459 1.97 -16.53 -14.06
C PHE A 459 1.59 -16.26 -12.60
N TYR A 460 0.76 -15.22 -12.32
CA TYR A 460 0.26 -14.97 -10.97
C TYR A 460 -0.63 -16.10 -10.45
N LYS A 461 -1.50 -16.67 -11.28
CA LYS A 461 -2.30 -17.84 -10.90
C LYS A 461 -1.41 -19.03 -10.50
N ASP A 462 -0.40 -19.33 -11.30
CA ASP A 462 0.54 -20.41 -11.04
C ASP A 462 1.37 -20.16 -9.77
N LEU A 463 1.79 -18.92 -9.56
CA LEU A 463 2.53 -18.48 -8.38
C LEU A 463 1.69 -18.63 -7.09
N ILE A 464 0.42 -18.22 -7.14
CA ILE A 464 -0.54 -18.37 -6.03
C ILE A 464 -0.79 -19.86 -5.74
N GLN A 465 -1.01 -20.66 -6.79
CA GLN A 465 -1.22 -22.10 -6.65
C GLN A 465 0.03 -22.78 -6.08
N LEU A 466 1.22 -22.41 -6.54
CA LEU A 466 2.49 -22.93 -6.03
C LEU A 466 2.63 -22.62 -4.54
N ARG A 467 2.40 -21.37 -4.12
CA ARG A 467 2.46 -20.97 -2.72
C ARG A 467 1.51 -21.81 -1.84
N LYS A 468 0.29 -22.07 -2.32
CA LYS A 468 -0.73 -22.87 -1.60
C LYS A 468 -0.46 -24.38 -1.63
N SER A 469 0.41 -24.85 -2.51
CA SER A 469 0.68 -26.29 -2.69
C SER A 469 1.49 -26.92 -1.57
N ASN A 470 2.29 -26.14 -0.83
CA ASN A 470 3.19 -26.68 0.19
C ASN A 470 3.57 -25.63 1.26
N ASP A 471 3.58 -26.07 2.50
CA ASP A 471 3.95 -25.26 3.67
C ASP A 471 5.35 -24.63 3.57
N VAL A 472 6.27 -25.20 2.78
CA VAL A 472 7.61 -24.63 2.60
C VAL A 472 7.57 -23.22 2.03
N TYR A 473 6.62 -22.93 1.14
CA TYR A 473 6.45 -21.61 0.55
C TYR A 473 5.85 -20.57 1.53
N VAL A 474 5.15 -21.04 2.57
CA VAL A 474 4.54 -20.18 3.59
C VAL A 474 5.45 -20.07 4.82
N TYR A 475 5.81 -21.20 5.43
CA TYR A 475 6.46 -21.26 6.74
C TYR A 475 7.97 -21.55 6.68
N GLY A 476 8.51 -21.87 5.51
CA GLY A 476 9.95 -22.17 5.36
C GLY A 476 10.83 -21.01 5.82
N GLN A 477 11.96 -21.32 6.42
CA GLN A 477 13.00 -20.36 6.76
C GLN A 477 13.55 -19.70 5.49
N PHE A 478 13.77 -18.39 5.55
CA PHE A 478 14.36 -17.62 4.46
C PHE A 478 15.88 -17.51 4.64
N ASP A 479 16.67 -17.81 3.59
CA ASP A 479 18.12 -17.59 3.57
C ASP A 479 18.55 -17.00 2.23
N LEU A 480 19.16 -15.80 2.28
CA LEU A 480 19.68 -15.11 1.10
C LEU A 480 20.84 -15.89 0.47
N VAL A 481 20.84 -16.03 -0.84
CA VAL A 481 21.88 -16.67 -1.64
C VAL A 481 22.57 -15.60 -2.48
N ASP A 482 23.90 -15.69 -2.64
CA ASP A 482 24.71 -14.79 -3.46
C ASP A 482 24.44 -13.30 -3.15
N ALA A 483 24.63 -12.94 -1.88
CA ALA A 483 24.24 -11.64 -1.34
C ALA A 483 24.85 -10.44 -2.08
N GLU A 484 26.07 -10.57 -2.59
CA GLU A 484 26.82 -9.51 -3.28
C GLU A 484 26.49 -9.38 -4.78
N ASN A 485 25.64 -10.24 -5.32
CA ASN A 485 25.25 -10.20 -6.72
C ASN A 485 24.38 -8.97 -7.01
N SER A 486 24.85 -8.04 -7.83
CA SER A 486 24.16 -6.78 -8.11
C SER A 486 23.03 -6.87 -9.14
N GLN A 487 22.75 -8.07 -9.68
CA GLN A 487 21.74 -8.26 -10.73
C GLN A 487 20.67 -9.27 -10.31
N VAL A 488 21.04 -10.24 -9.45
CA VAL A 488 20.17 -11.36 -9.10
C VAL A 488 19.73 -11.29 -7.65
N PHE A 489 18.43 -11.44 -7.43
CA PHE A 489 17.89 -11.73 -6.12
C PHE A 489 17.56 -13.23 -6.04
N ALA A 490 18.31 -13.94 -5.20
CA ALA A 490 18.10 -15.36 -4.98
C ALA A 490 18.06 -15.67 -3.49
N TYR A 491 17.18 -16.58 -3.09
CA TYR A 491 17.06 -17.05 -1.72
C TYR A 491 16.50 -18.45 -1.66
N THR A 492 16.76 -19.15 -0.56
CA THR A 492 16.10 -20.43 -0.29
C THR A 492 14.98 -20.28 0.73
N ARG A 493 14.00 -21.17 0.64
CA ARG A 493 13.02 -21.46 1.69
C ARG A 493 13.21 -22.88 2.14
N THR A 494 13.37 -23.11 3.44
CA THR A 494 13.63 -24.43 4.01
C THR A 494 12.64 -24.76 5.11
N LEU A 495 11.96 -25.89 4.99
CA LEU A 495 11.07 -26.44 6.01
C LEU A 495 11.26 -27.96 6.13
N ASN A 496 11.76 -28.41 7.28
CA ASN A 496 12.14 -29.82 7.51
C ASN A 496 13.17 -30.27 6.46
N GLU A 497 12.85 -31.32 5.70
CA GLU A 497 13.71 -31.87 4.65
C GLU A 497 13.51 -31.21 3.28
N LYS A 498 12.47 -30.34 3.15
CA LYS A 498 12.19 -29.63 1.90
C LYS A 498 12.94 -28.32 1.82
N GLN A 499 13.61 -28.11 0.69
CA GLN A 499 14.24 -26.85 0.36
C GLN A 499 13.87 -26.43 -1.07
N VAL A 500 13.56 -25.15 -1.25
CA VAL A 500 13.28 -24.56 -2.55
C VAL A 500 14.18 -23.35 -2.76
N LEU A 501 14.66 -23.17 -3.98
CA LEU A 501 15.43 -22.02 -4.41
C LEU A 501 14.54 -21.13 -5.28
N ILE A 502 14.44 -19.87 -4.94
CA ILE A 502 13.76 -18.83 -5.71
C ILE A 502 14.84 -17.92 -6.29
N VAL A 503 14.77 -17.66 -7.60
CA VAL A 503 15.73 -16.83 -8.33
C VAL A 503 15.00 -15.85 -9.22
N GLY A 504 15.46 -14.60 -9.24
CA GLY A 504 15.08 -13.59 -10.23
C GLY A 504 16.29 -12.74 -10.62
N ASN A 505 16.61 -12.70 -11.90
CA ASN A 505 17.41 -11.62 -12.46
C ASN A 505 16.51 -10.38 -12.52
N LEU A 506 16.89 -9.31 -11.85
CA LEU A 506 16.10 -8.07 -11.76
C LEU A 506 16.65 -6.96 -12.68
N THR A 507 17.39 -7.34 -13.71
CA THR A 507 18.00 -6.41 -14.67
C THR A 507 17.74 -6.83 -16.12
N ASN A 508 17.87 -5.88 -17.03
CA ASN A 508 17.73 -6.09 -18.48
C ASN A 508 19.02 -6.63 -19.15
N HIS A 509 19.93 -7.19 -18.35
CA HIS A 509 21.19 -7.79 -18.81
C HIS A 509 21.24 -9.28 -18.43
N GLU A 510 22.07 -10.05 -19.15
CA GLU A 510 22.39 -11.40 -18.72
C GLU A 510 23.16 -11.39 -17.40
N ALA A 511 22.89 -12.36 -16.53
CA ALA A 511 23.48 -12.45 -15.20
C ALA A 511 23.88 -13.90 -14.88
N GLU A 512 24.87 -14.08 -14.02
CA GLU A 512 25.24 -15.36 -13.43
C GLU A 512 24.79 -15.45 -11.98
N LEU A 513 24.44 -16.64 -11.54
CA LEU A 513 24.18 -16.91 -10.12
C LEU A 513 25.11 -18.02 -9.63
N THR A 514 25.80 -17.77 -8.53
CA THR A 514 26.59 -18.77 -7.82
C THR A 514 25.79 -19.35 -6.67
N VAL A 515 25.54 -20.67 -6.72
CA VAL A 515 24.85 -21.38 -5.62
C VAL A 515 25.80 -22.33 -4.90
N PRO A 516 25.69 -22.48 -3.57
CA PRO A 516 26.58 -23.35 -2.78
C PRO A 516 26.13 -24.82 -2.74
N PHE A 517 25.17 -25.23 -3.57
CA PHE A 517 24.57 -26.56 -3.58
C PHE A 517 24.40 -27.13 -5.01
N ASP A 518 24.24 -28.46 -5.10
CA ASP A 518 24.05 -29.15 -6.37
C ASP A 518 22.59 -29.03 -6.84
N LEU A 519 22.41 -28.58 -8.08
CA LEU A 519 21.12 -28.47 -8.76
C LEU A 519 20.81 -29.60 -9.71
N SER A 520 21.69 -30.61 -9.82
CA SER A 520 21.58 -31.69 -10.82
C SER A 520 20.29 -32.51 -10.67
N HIS A 521 19.68 -32.50 -9.49
CA HIS A 521 18.44 -33.21 -9.17
C HIS A 521 17.28 -32.25 -8.86
N GLY A 522 17.48 -30.92 -9.04
CA GLY A 522 16.45 -29.92 -8.81
C GLY A 522 15.31 -30.03 -9.81
N GLU A 523 14.08 -29.86 -9.33
CA GLU A 523 12.87 -29.82 -10.14
C GLU A 523 12.37 -28.37 -10.27
N VAL A 524 12.29 -27.88 -11.53
CA VAL A 524 11.74 -26.54 -11.80
C VAL A 524 10.22 -26.58 -11.61
N LYS A 525 9.70 -25.75 -10.69
CA LYS A 525 8.28 -25.65 -10.34
C LYS A 525 7.59 -24.46 -11.01
N LEU A 526 8.31 -23.37 -11.24
CA LEU A 526 7.81 -22.17 -11.92
C LEU A 526 8.94 -21.52 -12.72
N PHE A 527 8.60 -20.96 -13.86
CA PHE A 527 9.57 -20.39 -14.78
C PHE A 527 8.90 -19.40 -15.74
N ASN A 528 9.50 -18.25 -16.00
CA ASN A 528 8.93 -17.20 -16.83
C ASN A 528 9.46 -17.13 -18.28
N TYR A 529 10.14 -18.17 -18.74
CA TYR A 529 10.65 -18.28 -20.12
C TYR A 529 10.37 -19.67 -20.73
N ASP A 530 10.33 -19.80 -22.04
CA ASP A 530 10.02 -21.04 -22.74
C ASP A 530 11.18 -22.07 -22.83
N ALA A 531 12.40 -21.65 -22.45
CA ALA A 531 13.59 -22.51 -22.59
C ALA A 531 14.13 -22.91 -21.20
N LYS A 532 14.97 -23.97 -21.16
CA LYS A 532 15.54 -24.49 -19.92
C LYS A 532 16.31 -23.44 -19.13
N VAL A 533 16.14 -23.47 -17.81
CA VAL A 533 16.88 -22.64 -16.84
C VAL A 533 18.39 -22.96 -16.92
N ASN A 534 19.20 -21.89 -16.97
CA ASN A 534 20.65 -21.98 -16.84
C ASN A 534 21.13 -20.87 -15.87
N LEU A 535 21.38 -21.21 -14.63
CA LEU A 535 21.80 -20.24 -13.61
C LEU A 535 23.17 -19.60 -13.91
N LYS A 536 23.98 -20.19 -14.78
CA LYS A 536 25.25 -19.59 -15.23
C LYS A 536 25.09 -18.59 -16.37
N GLN A 537 23.87 -18.40 -16.87
CA GLN A 537 23.55 -17.45 -17.92
C GLN A 537 22.04 -17.18 -17.87
N LEU A 538 21.61 -16.52 -16.81
CA LEU A 538 20.25 -16.02 -16.69
C LEU A 538 20.00 -14.93 -17.72
N ARG A 539 18.89 -15.03 -18.43
CA ARG A 539 18.45 -14.00 -19.39
C ARG A 539 17.95 -12.75 -18.65
N PRO A 540 17.79 -11.60 -19.34
CA PRO A 540 17.16 -10.43 -18.76
C PRO A 540 15.82 -10.78 -18.06
N TYR A 541 15.66 -10.37 -16.81
CA TYR A 541 14.46 -10.61 -15.99
C TYR A 541 14.02 -12.09 -15.92
N GLU A 542 14.94 -13.04 -16.07
CA GLU A 542 14.62 -14.46 -15.92
C GLU A 542 14.35 -14.81 -14.46
N ALA A 543 13.22 -15.46 -14.20
CA ALA A 543 12.86 -15.97 -12.88
C ALA A 543 12.53 -17.45 -12.89
N CYS A 544 12.94 -18.15 -11.83
CA CYS A 544 12.59 -19.55 -11.64
C CYS A 544 12.46 -19.94 -10.16
N VAL A 545 11.66 -20.97 -9.91
CA VAL A 545 11.53 -21.65 -8.62
C VAL A 545 11.93 -23.10 -8.79
N ILE A 546 12.90 -23.56 -8.00
CA ILE A 546 13.48 -24.89 -8.09
C ILE A 546 13.35 -25.61 -6.75
N GLU A 547 12.64 -26.73 -6.71
CA GLU A 547 12.63 -27.62 -5.55
C GLU A 547 13.94 -28.44 -5.55
N LEU A 548 14.67 -28.37 -4.44
CA LEU A 548 15.95 -29.07 -4.26
C LEU A 548 15.68 -30.41 -3.56
N ASN A 549 16.22 -31.52 -4.10
CA ASN A 549 16.04 -32.87 -3.59
C ASN A 549 17.28 -33.33 -2.79
#